data_c4cb70ae5ae81119760782af0c4a7144
#
_entry.id   c4cb70ae5ae81119760782af0c4a7144
#
_cell.length_a   1.000
_cell.length_b   1.000
_cell.length_c   1.000
_cell.angle_alpha   90.00
_cell.angle_beta   90.00
_cell.angle_gamma   90.00
#
_symmetry.space_group_name_H-M   'P 1'
#
loop_
_entity.id
_entity.type
_entity.pdbx_description
1 polymer ?
#
loop_
_entity_poly.entity_id
_entity_poly.type
_entity_poly.pdbx_seq_one_letter_code
_entity_poly.pdbx_strand_id
1 'polypeptide(L)'
;MDFKNIVIASAANDCTIYAAEELKKYVRKVSGVNLEITDVKPSDGCFFSLGRTAAVSDGDYGKMISALNGDGYYISAKDGNIFLAAKTDRGLIYVAYEYIEKFLGVRFLTAEEEFVPRERKIVLPTEPVAKTPLFNMRTYLTGDVFQERSDADFIAKTRTVDLFTESDEAHGGRLTVYGRNCNHNFHNYVPFEVYGNDHPEFYRFIHVNGETLPTVDITNGLTESGEVDEKKEVSVVKIVSEEIKKDLAKYPELEVVCLTQEDGPYYFDDENNEKLAAVYKRSGILIRFCNAVIRRVNRERAAAGKRPVKLMTFAYDYAKEAPVKEVEGKIVPIDETVVADENLIIQFALFCNGFYDYFSDKQYPFIKKTLKEWRAVAQDFWFWGYDVSFHRYLAYYDSFDNIEANVRGMKKEGITYFCMQGPHDTRKIWQNEIRAYAYRKLFYGDERSAAELTEEFIDLYYGAGAESVKKLMNIFHTAYKEAEAAGKVVTCENFGTHERAEINPEKMLYSAVAAIERGEKAVKSAGESDDQTQKLLKRLAGVKATPLMLLYDNFYFYHPEGSK
;
A
#
# COMPACT_ATOMS: atom_id res chain seq x y z
N MET A 1 -9.78 14.85 35.76
CA MET A 1 -9.32 16.06 35.03
C MET A 1 -10.52 16.55 34.23
N ASP A 2 -10.71 17.88 34.23
CA ASP A 2 -11.86 18.50 33.55
C ASP A 2 -11.42 19.03 32.19
N PHE A 3 -11.43 18.15 31.18
CA PHE A 3 -11.13 18.54 29.82
C PHE A 3 -12.32 19.27 29.19
N LYS A 4 -12.06 20.45 28.62
CA LYS A 4 -13.10 21.29 28.02
C LYS A 4 -12.87 21.62 26.55
N ASN A 5 -11.61 21.71 26.11
CA ASN A 5 -11.29 22.29 24.81
C ASN A 5 -10.30 21.47 23.99
N ILE A 6 -10.42 21.66 22.67
CA ILE A 6 -9.38 21.34 21.68
C ILE A 6 -8.92 22.69 21.11
N VAL A 7 -7.66 23.05 21.35
CA VAL A 7 -7.06 24.27 20.83
C VAL A 7 -6.41 23.98 19.49
N ILE A 8 -6.79 24.74 18.45
CA ILE A 8 -6.23 24.70 17.10
C ILE A 8 -5.66 26.07 16.73
N ALA A 9 -4.97 26.19 15.59
CA ALA A 9 -4.52 27.49 15.08
C ALA A 9 -5.71 28.35 14.64
N SER A 10 -5.60 29.69 14.75
CA SER A 10 -6.64 30.62 14.26
C SER A 10 -6.84 30.56 12.73
N ALA A 11 -5.82 30.17 11.99
CA ALA A 11 -5.87 29.93 10.55
C ALA A 11 -5.71 28.41 10.26
N ALA A 12 -6.44 27.57 11.00
CA ALA A 12 -6.42 26.13 10.78
C ALA A 12 -6.97 25.77 9.40
N ASN A 13 -6.25 24.88 8.70
CA ASN A 13 -6.72 24.30 7.44
C ASN A 13 -7.71 23.17 7.67
N ASP A 14 -8.30 22.66 6.58
CA ASP A 14 -9.32 21.62 6.63
C ASP A 14 -8.82 20.32 7.28
N CYS A 15 -7.57 19.93 7.07
CA CYS A 15 -6.96 18.78 7.76
C CYS A 15 -6.97 18.94 9.29
N THR A 16 -6.59 20.11 9.78
CA THR A 16 -6.56 20.38 11.22
C THR A 16 -7.97 20.42 11.81
N ILE A 17 -8.92 21.01 11.09
CA ILE A 17 -10.33 21.04 11.49
C ILE A 17 -10.90 19.62 11.54
N TYR A 18 -10.67 18.83 10.50
CA TYR A 18 -11.10 17.43 10.46
C TYR A 18 -10.52 16.62 11.62
N ALA A 19 -9.21 16.74 11.86
CA ALA A 19 -8.55 16.05 12.97
C ALA A 19 -9.12 16.45 14.35
N ALA A 20 -9.46 17.73 14.54
CA ALA A 20 -10.06 18.22 15.77
C ALA A 20 -11.51 17.69 15.95
N GLU A 21 -12.32 17.67 14.89
CA GLU A 21 -13.69 17.14 14.95
C GLU A 21 -13.70 15.62 15.21
N GLU A 22 -12.79 14.86 14.58
CA GLU A 22 -12.66 13.43 14.85
C GLU A 22 -12.20 13.17 16.29
N LEU A 23 -11.22 13.91 16.81
CA LEU A 23 -10.80 13.82 18.21
C LEU A 23 -11.97 14.10 19.16
N LYS A 24 -12.71 15.19 18.93
CA LYS A 24 -13.92 15.56 19.69
C LYS A 24 -14.97 14.47 19.68
N LYS A 25 -15.28 13.93 18.50
CA LYS A 25 -16.23 12.83 18.27
C LYS A 25 -15.88 11.58 19.09
N TYR A 26 -14.64 11.13 19.03
CA TYR A 26 -14.22 9.90 19.72
C TYR A 26 -14.03 10.12 21.23
N VAL A 27 -13.56 11.27 21.67
CA VAL A 27 -13.54 11.63 23.10
C VAL A 27 -14.97 11.55 23.66
N ARG A 28 -15.95 12.15 22.95
CA ARG A 28 -17.36 12.09 23.39
C ARG A 28 -17.92 10.65 23.39
N LYS A 29 -17.64 9.86 22.33
CA LYS A 29 -18.12 8.46 22.23
C LYS A 29 -17.58 7.59 23.38
N VAL A 30 -16.33 7.80 23.78
CA VAL A 30 -15.62 6.94 24.73
C VAL A 30 -15.83 7.39 26.17
N SER A 31 -15.80 8.71 26.44
CA SER A 31 -15.79 9.27 27.80
C SER A 31 -17.05 10.06 28.17
N GLY A 32 -17.90 10.38 27.21
CA GLY A 32 -19.05 11.27 27.40
C GLY A 32 -18.68 12.76 27.50
N VAL A 33 -17.39 13.11 27.50
CA VAL A 33 -16.93 14.50 27.59
C VAL A 33 -17.18 15.23 26.27
N ASN A 34 -17.81 16.39 26.35
CA ASN A 34 -18.08 17.23 25.18
C ASN A 34 -17.05 18.36 25.14
N LEU A 35 -16.14 18.31 24.14
CA LEU A 35 -15.09 19.32 23.98
C LEU A 35 -15.53 20.43 23.04
N GLU A 36 -15.05 21.67 23.27
CA GLU A 36 -15.21 22.80 22.35
C GLU A 36 -13.91 23.03 21.57
N ILE A 37 -14.02 23.27 20.26
CA ILE A 37 -12.88 23.63 19.43
C ILE A 37 -12.72 25.15 19.48
N THR A 38 -11.51 25.62 19.76
CA THR A 38 -11.19 27.05 19.92
C THR A 38 -9.77 27.34 19.40
N ASP A 39 -9.51 28.59 19.04
CA ASP A 39 -8.19 29.08 18.67
C ASP A 39 -7.50 29.84 19.84
N VAL A 40 -8.22 29.99 20.97
CA VAL A 40 -7.72 30.69 22.16
C VAL A 40 -7.28 29.68 23.22
N LYS A 41 -6.13 29.94 23.86
CA LYS A 41 -5.69 29.13 24.99
C LYS A 41 -6.65 29.34 26.17
N PRO A 42 -7.28 28.27 26.69
CA PRO A 42 -8.18 28.37 27.84
C PRO A 42 -7.46 28.88 29.10
N SER A 43 -8.19 29.67 29.91
CA SER A 43 -7.72 30.14 31.19
C SER A 43 -7.93 29.15 32.34
N ASP A 44 -8.86 28.19 32.16
CA ASP A 44 -9.19 27.16 33.14
C ASP A 44 -9.47 25.81 32.46
N GLY A 45 -9.39 24.73 33.24
CA GLY A 45 -9.59 23.37 32.77
C GLY A 45 -8.40 22.80 32.01
N CYS A 46 -8.54 21.53 31.56
CA CYS A 46 -7.56 20.85 30.70
C CYS A 46 -7.98 20.95 29.24
N PHE A 47 -7.00 20.88 28.35
CA PHE A 47 -7.24 20.96 26.90
C PHE A 47 -6.32 20.01 26.11
N PHE A 48 -6.72 19.77 24.87
CA PHE A 48 -5.84 19.25 23.82
C PHE A 48 -5.30 20.42 23.01
N SER A 49 -4.00 20.43 22.72
CA SER A 49 -3.39 21.35 21.75
C SER A 49 -3.06 20.56 20.49
N LEU A 50 -3.72 20.85 19.36
CA LEU A 50 -3.55 20.15 18.10
C LEU A 50 -2.84 21.04 17.09
N GLY A 51 -1.60 20.68 16.77
CA GLY A 51 -0.75 21.45 15.88
C GLY A 51 -0.09 22.65 16.55
N ARG A 52 0.29 23.64 15.75
CA ARG A 52 0.89 24.90 16.19
C ARG A 52 -0.20 25.86 16.66
N THR A 53 -0.38 26.01 17.96
CA THR A 53 -1.49 26.75 18.57
C THR A 53 -1.01 27.84 19.50
N ALA A 54 -1.92 28.71 19.96
CA ALA A 54 -1.64 29.70 21.00
C ALA A 54 -1.24 29.08 22.37
N ALA A 55 -1.43 27.77 22.56
CA ALA A 55 -1.09 27.07 23.79
C ALA A 55 0.35 26.56 23.86
N VAL A 56 1.10 26.61 22.75
CA VAL A 56 2.49 26.13 22.65
C VAL A 56 3.37 27.17 21.96
N SER A 57 4.57 27.42 22.50
CA SER A 57 5.51 28.31 21.84
C SER A 57 6.10 27.71 20.58
N ASP A 58 6.49 28.54 19.60
CA ASP A 58 7.11 28.04 18.34
C ASP A 58 8.39 27.24 18.62
N GLY A 59 9.18 27.64 19.61
CA GLY A 59 10.38 26.92 20.00
C GLY A 59 10.10 25.53 20.57
N ASP A 60 9.06 25.39 21.39
CA ASP A 60 8.68 24.11 21.97
C ASP A 60 8.01 23.23 20.92
N TYR A 61 7.16 23.78 20.06
CA TYR A 61 6.61 23.05 18.93
C TYR A 61 7.71 22.53 17.99
N GLY A 62 8.69 23.39 17.66
CA GLY A 62 9.85 23.02 16.87
C GLY A 62 10.63 21.84 17.44
N LYS A 63 10.81 21.79 18.78
CA LYS A 63 11.46 20.66 19.46
C LYS A 63 10.65 19.37 19.31
N MET A 64 9.32 19.42 19.45
CA MET A 64 8.45 18.24 19.31
C MET A 64 8.56 17.59 17.93
N ILE A 65 8.69 18.39 16.88
CA ILE A 65 8.70 17.89 15.50
C ILE A 65 10.10 17.71 14.89
N SER A 66 11.17 18.13 15.57
CA SER A 66 12.54 18.17 15.00
C SER A 66 13.06 16.83 14.52
N ALA A 67 12.77 15.74 15.23
CA ALA A 67 13.21 14.39 14.90
C ALA A 67 12.24 13.64 13.96
N LEU A 68 11.10 14.24 13.60
CA LEU A 68 10.09 13.59 12.77
C LEU A 68 10.44 13.70 11.28
N ASN A 69 10.06 12.69 10.51
CA ASN A 69 10.14 12.67 9.04
C ASN A 69 8.77 12.37 8.43
N GLY A 70 8.51 12.94 7.25
CA GLY A 70 7.25 12.77 6.53
C GLY A 70 6.04 13.03 7.43
N ASP A 71 5.08 12.14 7.45
CA ASP A 71 3.86 12.22 8.26
C ASP A 71 4.06 11.79 9.73
N GLY A 72 5.27 11.92 10.25
CA GLY A 72 5.59 11.64 11.64
C GLY A 72 4.87 12.58 12.62
N TYR A 73 4.62 12.09 13.82
CA TYR A 73 3.90 12.81 14.86
C TYR A 73 4.48 12.62 16.25
N TYR A 74 4.07 13.52 17.14
CA TYR A 74 4.49 13.54 18.53
C TYR A 74 3.30 13.78 19.46
N ILE A 75 3.20 13.00 20.53
CA ILE A 75 2.20 13.12 21.58
C ILE A 75 2.90 13.30 22.93
N SER A 76 2.49 14.28 23.71
CA SER A 76 2.97 14.43 25.08
C SER A 76 1.89 15.00 25.99
N ALA A 77 2.14 14.97 27.30
CA ALA A 77 1.33 15.66 28.28
C ALA A 77 2.21 16.57 29.16
N LYS A 78 1.67 17.74 29.50
CA LYS A 78 2.30 18.67 30.41
C LYS A 78 1.22 19.49 31.16
N ASP A 79 1.37 19.61 32.48
CA ASP A 79 0.47 20.39 33.35
C ASP A 79 -1.02 20.00 33.16
N GLY A 80 -1.30 18.72 32.99
CA GLY A 80 -2.66 18.21 32.79
C GLY A 80 -3.20 18.32 31.34
N ASN A 81 -2.47 18.95 30.42
CA ASN A 81 -2.85 19.15 29.03
C ASN A 81 -2.17 18.16 28.11
N ILE A 82 -2.76 17.90 26.97
CA ILE A 82 -2.26 16.96 25.94
C ILE A 82 -1.84 17.76 24.70
N PHE A 83 -0.62 17.52 24.21
CA PHE A 83 -0.06 18.16 23.03
C PHE A 83 0.11 17.13 21.92
N LEU A 84 -0.54 17.43 20.80
CA LEU A 84 -0.55 16.61 19.59
C LEU A 84 0.13 17.43 18.47
N ALA A 85 1.32 17.01 18.06
CA ALA A 85 2.13 17.74 17.09
C ALA A 85 2.52 16.84 15.90
N ALA A 86 2.66 17.42 14.72
CA ALA A 86 3.13 16.75 13.54
C ALA A 86 3.87 17.70 12.60
N LYS A 87 4.64 17.14 11.67
CA LYS A 87 5.43 17.91 10.71
C LYS A 87 4.63 18.32 9.48
N THR A 88 3.59 17.56 9.13
CA THR A 88 2.70 17.79 8.00
C THR A 88 1.26 17.91 8.47
N ASP A 89 0.39 18.50 7.66
CA ASP A 89 -1.05 18.61 7.95
C ASP A 89 -1.69 17.21 8.04
N ARG A 90 -1.33 16.30 7.14
CA ARG A 90 -1.75 14.91 7.21
C ARG A 90 -1.28 14.21 8.49
N GLY A 91 -0.08 14.53 8.96
CA GLY A 91 0.44 14.07 10.25
C GLY A 91 -0.42 14.52 11.43
N LEU A 92 -1.10 15.68 11.36
CA LEU A 92 -2.05 16.13 12.40
C LEU A 92 -3.29 15.23 12.46
N ILE A 93 -3.80 14.74 11.33
CA ILE A 93 -4.86 13.74 11.30
C ILE A 93 -4.37 12.45 11.96
N TYR A 94 -3.15 12.03 11.64
CA TYR A 94 -2.59 10.78 12.14
C TYR A 94 -2.30 10.80 13.63
N VAL A 95 -1.86 11.93 14.18
CA VAL A 95 -1.66 12.06 15.64
C VAL A 95 -2.97 12.02 16.40
N ALA A 96 -4.05 12.60 15.85
CA ALA A 96 -5.37 12.50 16.43
C ALA A 96 -5.85 11.04 16.49
N TYR A 97 -5.74 10.31 15.39
CA TYR A 97 -6.09 8.88 15.36
C TYR A 97 -5.17 8.01 16.22
N GLU A 98 -3.87 8.31 16.32
CA GLU A 98 -3.01 7.59 17.27
C GLU A 98 -3.47 7.78 18.72
N TYR A 99 -3.82 9.01 19.10
CA TYR A 99 -4.36 9.27 20.44
C TYR A 99 -5.68 8.49 20.65
N ILE A 100 -6.58 8.52 19.68
CA ILE A 100 -7.87 7.80 19.72
C ILE A 100 -7.64 6.30 19.87
N GLU A 101 -6.71 5.71 19.12
CA GLU A 101 -6.46 4.28 19.21
C GLU A 101 -5.69 3.87 20.47
N LYS A 102 -4.57 4.56 20.75
CA LYS A 102 -3.65 4.16 21.82
C LYS A 102 -4.18 4.49 23.20
N PHE A 103 -4.77 5.67 23.37
CA PHE A 103 -5.17 6.17 24.68
C PHE A 103 -6.68 6.06 24.97
N LEU A 104 -7.53 6.16 23.95
CA LEU A 104 -8.96 5.93 24.11
C LEU A 104 -9.37 4.48 23.85
N GLY A 105 -8.54 3.68 23.18
CA GLY A 105 -8.75 2.25 22.95
C GLY A 105 -9.70 1.92 21.80
N VAL A 106 -10.00 2.87 20.94
CA VAL A 106 -10.78 2.64 19.71
C VAL A 106 -9.98 1.78 18.73
N ARG A 107 -10.66 0.96 17.93
CA ARG A 107 -10.05 0.21 16.82
C ARG A 107 -10.86 0.39 15.56
N PHE A 108 -10.20 0.78 14.48
CA PHE A 108 -10.78 0.88 13.14
C PHE A 108 -10.54 -0.44 12.42
N LEU A 109 -11.55 -1.29 12.36
CA LEU A 109 -11.43 -2.67 11.87
C LEU A 109 -11.56 -2.73 10.35
N THR A 110 -12.68 -2.23 9.83
CA THR A 110 -12.97 -2.14 8.39
C THR A 110 -13.54 -0.76 8.06
N ALA A 111 -13.82 -0.46 6.81
CA ALA A 111 -14.46 0.81 6.43
C ALA A 111 -15.83 1.02 7.10
N GLU A 112 -16.52 -0.07 7.42
CA GLU A 112 -17.87 -0.03 8.01
C GLU A 112 -17.89 -0.29 9.52
N GLU A 113 -16.78 -0.79 10.10
CA GLU A 113 -16.79 -1.31 11.46
C GLU A 113 -15.64 -0.78 12.31
N GLU A 114 -16.01 -0.28 13.47
CA GLU A 114 -15.10 0.17 14.50
C GLU A 114 -15.47 -0.43 15.87
N PHE A 115 -14.49 -0.69 16.68
CA PHE A 115 -14.68 -0.99 18.10
C PHE A 115 -14.49 0.28 18.90
N VAL A 116 -15.49 0.66 19.68
CA VAL A 116 -15.46 1.84 20.55
C VAL A 116 -15.71 1.38 21.99
N PRO A 117 -14.70 1.39 22.87
CA PRO A 117 -14.91 1.07 24.27
C PRO A 117 -15.78 2.12 24.94
N ARG A 118 -16.60 1.71 25.92
CA ARG A 118 -17.46 2.61 26.68
C ARG A 118 -16.84 2.97 28.03
N GLU A 119 -17.23 4.15 28.55
CA GLU A 119 -16.93 4.59 29.91
C GLU A 119 -15.43 4.66 30.26
N ARG A 120 -14.59 4.99 29.29
CA ARG A 120 -13.17 5.26 29.54
C ARG A 120 -12.93 6.73 29.83
N LYS A 121 -12.01 6.98 30.74
CA LYS A 121 -11.51 8.35 31.02
C LYS A 121 -10.50 8.77 29.96
N ILE A 122 -10.39 10.07 29.75
CA ILE A 122 -9.29 10.66 28.98
C ILE A 122 -7.98 10.34 29.70
N VAL A 123 -7.03 9.74 28.98
CA VAL A 123 -5.75 9.26 29.52
C VAL A 123 -4.63 10.22 29.11
N LEU A 124 -3.87 10.68 30.10
CA LEU A 124 -2.64 11.44 29.84
C LEU A 124 -1.51 10.48 29.47
N PRO A 125 -0.76 10.76 28.40
CA PRO A 125 0.52 10.09 28.15
C PRO A 125 1.46 10.24 29.36
N THR A 126 1.98 9.15 29.87
CA THR A 126 2.99 9.16 30.95
C THR A 126 4.38 9.49 30.40
N GLU A 127 4.64 9.06 29.15
CA GLU A 127 5.85 9.35 28.41
C GLU A 127 5.49 9.90 27.03
N PRO A 128 6.34 10.74 26.45
CA PRO A 128 6.14 11.20 25.08
C PRO A 128 6.15 10.04 24.08
N VAL A 129 5.29 10.12 23.08
CA VAL A 129 5.23 9.19 21.94
C VAL A 129 5.66 9.94 20.69
N ALA A 130 6.77 9.55 20.10
CA ALA A 130 7.21 10.04 18.79
C ALA A 130 7.23 8.88 17.81
N LYS A 131 6.52 9.03 16.69
CA LYS A 131 6.50 8.02 15.64
C LYS A 131 6.69 8.63 14.26
N THR A 132 7.40 7.91 13.42
CA THR A 132 7.51 8.17 11.98
C THR A 132 7.07 6.90 11.25
N PRO A 133 6.25 6.98 10.20
CA PRO A 133 5.84 5.80 9.45
C PRO A 133 7.07 5.07 8.89
N LEU A 134 7.00 3.75 8.81
CA LEU A 134 8.11 2.93 8.29
C LEU A 134 8.37 3.22 6.81
N PHE A 135 7.32 3.54 6.06
CA PHE A 135 7.37 3.81 4.62
C PHE A 135 6.71 5.15 4.31
N ASN A 136 7.27 5.89 3.37
CA ASN A 136 6.71 7.18 2.93
C ASN A 136 5.35 7.02 2.26
N MET A 137 5.22 5.99 1.42
CA MET A 137 3.94 5.49 0.95
C MET A 137 3.76 4.06 1.43
N ARG A 138 2.53 3.71 1.77
CA ARG A 138 2.21 2.44 2.41
C ARG A 138 0.76 2.08 2.20
N THR A 139 0.53 0.89 1.66
CA THR A 139 -0.82 0.37 1.47
C THR A 139 -0.86 -1.15 1.50
N TYR A 140 -1.96 -1.68 2.02
CA TYR A 140 -2.47 -2.99 1.68
C TYR A 140 -3.69 -2.78 0.79
N LEU A 141 -3.55 -3.15 -0.47
CA LEU A 141 -4.49 -2.80 -1.51
C LEU A 141 -5.74 -3.71 -1.46
N THR A 142 -6.87 -3.12 -1.15
CA THR A 142 -8.19 -3.76 -1.13
C THR A 142 -9.20 -2.89 -1.86
N GLY A 143 -10.39 -3.42 -2.14
CA GLY A 143 -11.46 -2.64 -2.77
C GLY A 143 -11.94 -1.42 -1.99
N ASP A 144 -11.61 -1.32 -0.68
CA ASP A 144 -11.96 -0.17 0.16
C ASP A 144 -10.99 1.01 0.00
N VAL A 145 -9.83 0.78 -0.58
CA VAL A 145 -8.79 1.80 -0.78
C VAL A 145 -8.44 2.01 -2.26
N PHE A 146 -9.15 1.34 -3.17
CA PHE A 146 -8.82 1.37 -4.59
C PHE A 146 -9.70 2.33 -5.39
N GLN A 147 -9.10 3.30 -6.06
CA GLN A 147 -9.70 4.25 -6.99
C GLN A 147 -10.97 4.95 -6.43
N GLU A 148 -11.97 5.17 -7.28
CA GLU A 148 -13.25 5.82 -6.95
C GLU A 148 -14.06 5.13 -5.83
N ARG A 149 -13.68 3.91 -5.45
CA ARG A 149 -14.30 3.16 -4.35
C ARG A 149 -13.67 3.48 -3.00
N SER A 150 -12.58 4.23 -2.99
CA SER A 150 -11.86 4.54 -1.77
C SER A 150 -12.72 5.37 -0.82
N ASP A 151 -12.68 5.00 0.46
CA ASP A 151 -13.31 5.73 1.55
C ASP A 151 -12.26 6.64 2.19
N ALA A 152 -12.38 7.95 1.97
CA ALA A 152 -11.42 8.94 2.45
C ALA A 152 -11.28 8.94 3.98
N ASP A 153 -12.40 8.80 4.70
CA ASP A 153 -12.40 8.64 6.17
C ASP A 153 -11.61 7.41 6.60
N PHE A 154 -11.83 6.27 5.93
CA PHE A 154 -11.16 5.02 6.28
C PHE A 154 -9.66 5.08 5.94
N ILE A 155 -9.29 5.71 4.84
CA ILE A 155 -7.89 5.96 4.46
C ILE A 155 -7.20 6.81 5.55
N ALA A 156 -7.84 7.88 6.01
CA ALA A 156 -7.33 8.72 7.08
C ALA A 156 -7.19 7.95 8.41
N LYS A 157 -8.22 7.20 8.81
CA LYS A 157 -8.23 6.34 10.01
C LYS A 157 -7.14 5.29 10.01
N THR A 158 -6.89 4.68 8.85
CA THR A 158 -5.87 3.64 8.69
C THR A 158 -4.50 4.17 8.33
N ARG A 159 -4.36 5.48 8.18
CA ARG A 159 -3.11 6.16 7.83
C ARG A 159 -2.48 5.62 6.54
N THR A 160 -3.33 5.19 5.61
CA THR A 160 -2.93 4.70 4.30
C THR A 160 -2.54 5.89 3.41
N VAL A 161 -1.45 5.74 2.68
CA VAL A 161 -1.03 6.67 1.61
C VAL A 161 -0.70 5.84 0.39
N ASP A 162 -1.42 6.06 -0.70
CA ASP A 162 -1.39 5.20 -1.86
C ASP A 162 -1.52 6.01 -3.15
N LEU A 163 -0.99 5.47 -4.23
CA LEU A 163 -1.13 6.04 -5.58
C LEU A 163 -2.50 5.78 -6.21
N PHE A 164 -3.26 4.85 -5.65
CA PHE A 164 -4.59 4.49 -6.14
C PHE A 164 -5.74 5.16 -5.41
N THR A 165 -5.43 5.91 -4.34
CA THR A 165 -6.45 6.55 -3.53
C THR A 165 -6.59 8.02 -3.89
N GLU A 166 -7.81 8.47 -4.12
CA GLU A 166 -8.12 9.90 -4.13
C GLU A 166 -8.53 10.32 -2.71
N SER A 167 -7.71 11.16 -2.09
CA SER A 167 -8.03 11.83 -0.84
C SER A 167 -8.23 13.31 -1.11
N ASP A 168 -9.24 13.92 -0.47
CA ASP A 168 -9.46 15.36 -0.55
C ASP A 168 -8.57 16.12 0.44
N GLU A 169 -8.63 17.46 0.38
CA GLU A 169 -7.80 18.32 1.21
C GLU A 169 -8.10 18.13 2.71
N ALA A 170 -9.34 17.86 3.09
CA ALA A 170 -9.73 17.67 4.49
C ALA A 170 -9.14 16.39 5.08
N HIS A 171 -8.98 15.34 4.28
CA HIS A 171 -8.43 14.05 4.71
C HIS A 171 -6.91 13.90 4.51
N GLY A 172 -6.20 14.99 4.30
CA GLY A 172 -4.74 14.98 4.22
C GLY A 172 -4.19 15.39 2.87
N GLY A 173 -5.03 15.91 2.01
CA GLY A 173 -4.68 16.35 0.67
C GLY A 173 -4.62 15.22 -0.33
N ARG A 174 -4.60 15.61 -1.58
CA ARG A 174 -4.44 14.69 -2.70
C ARG A 174 -3.10 13.99 -2.65
N LEU A 175 -3.09 12.91 -3.33
CA LEU A 175 -1.96 12.06 -3.66
C LEU A 175 -0.61 12.77 -3.59
N THR A 176 0.29 12.24 -2.82
CA THR A 176 1.71 12.54 -3.01
C THR A 176 2.24 11.86 -4.28
N VAL A 177 1.47 10.92 -4.83
CA VAL A 177 1.83 10.12 -6.00
C VAL A 177 0.70 10.15 -7.03
N TYR A 178 1.04 10.38 -8.29
CA TYR A 178 0.10 10.39 -9.40
C TYR A 178 0.66 9.64 -10.61
N GLY A 179 -0.19 8.90 -11.26
CA GLY A 179 0.08 8.34 -12.57
C GLY A 179 -1.21 8.21 -13.35
N ARG A 180 -1.20 8.50 -14.64
CA ARG A 180 -2.33 8.25 -15.53
C ARG A 180 -2.62 6.74 -15.53
N ASN A 181 -3.70 6.32 -14.85
CA ASN A 181 -4.00 4.93 -14.49
C ASN A 181 -2.97 4.25 -13.58
N CYS A 182 -2.11 5.02 -12.92
CA CYS A 182 -1.15 4.59 -11.89
C CYS A 182 -0.07 3.60 -12.36
N ASN A 183 -0.42 2.55 -13.06
CA ASN A 183 0.47 1.53 -13.61
C ASN A 183 0.18 1.33 -15.10
N HIS A 184 1.16 0.78 -15.86
CA HIS A 184 0.96 0.38 -17.25
C HIS A 184 0.45 1.53 -18.12
N ASN A 185 1.22 2.64 -18.17
CA ASN A 185 0.68 3.93 -18.59
C ASN A 185 1.42 4.63 -19.75
N PHE A 186 2.32 3.96 -20.47
CA PHE A 186 2.98 4.58 -21.63
C PHE A 186 1.95 5.02 -22.68
N HIS A 187 0.95 4.18 -22.97
CA HIS A 187 -0.13 4.51 -23.88
C HIS A 187 -1.01 5.66 -23.41
N ASN A 188 -1.09 5.91 -22.11
CA ASN A 188 -1.84 7.04 -21.56
C ASN A 188 -1.10 8.36 -21.75
N TYR A 189 0.22 8.32 -21.85
CA TYR A 189 1.05 9.49 -22.17
C TYR A 189 1.19 9.70 -23.69
N VAL A 190 1.27 8.61 -24.46
CA VAL A 190 1.46 8.63 -25.92
C VAL A 190 0.40 7.71 -26.57
N PRO A 191 -0.90 8.12 -26.57
CA PRO A 191 -1.97 7.29 -27.12
C PRO A 191 -1.87 7.16 -28.64
N PHE A 192 -1.99 5.91 -29.13
CA PHE A 192 -1.89 5.60 -30.56
C PHE A 192 -2.97 6.30 -31.41
N GLU A 193 -4.15 6.46 -30.86
CA GLU A 193 -5.29 7.14 -31.50
C GLU A 193 -5.01 8.62 -31.78
N VAL A 194 -4.11 9.22 -31.00
CA VAL A 194 -3.73 10.65 -31.13
C VAL A 194 -2.53 10.81 -32.06
N TYR A 195 -1.51 9.99 -31.91
CA TYR A 195 -0.23 10.20 -32.57
C TYR A 195 0.07 9.19 -33.70
N GLY A 196 -0.61 8.05 -33.75
CA GLY A 196 -0.22 6.94 -34.62
C GLY A 196 -0.26 7.25 -36.11
N ASN A 197 -1.17 8.14 -36.56
CA ASN A 197 -1.27 8.51 -37.97
C ASN A 197 -0.17 9.51 -38.39
N ASP A 198 0.12 10.51 -37.55
CA ASP A 198 1.05 11.60 -37.87
C ASP A 198 2.49 11.25 -37.49
N HIS A 199 2.66 10.34 -36.50
CA HIS A 199 3.94 9.95 -35.94
C HIS A 199 4.05 8.43 -35.76
N PRO A 200 3.96 7.62 -36.84
CA PRO A 200 4.07 6.17 -36.76
C PRO A 200 5.43 5.72 -36.16
N GLU A 201 6.46 6.54 -36.27
CA GLU A 201 7.79 6.29 -35.70
C GLU A 201 7.83 6.32 -34.16
N PHE A 202 6.74 6.72 -33.48
CA PHE A 202 6.64 6.65 -32.03
C PHE A 202 6.28 5.26 -31.54
N TYR A 203 5.93 4.36 -32.45
CA TYR A 203 5.44 3.03 -32.12
C TYR A 203 6.21 1.92 -32.83
N ARG A 204 6.25 0.79 -32.17
CA ARG A 204 6.58 -0.51 -32.73
C ARG A 204 5.35 -1.40 -32.65
N PHE A 205 5.27 -2.37 -33.52
CA PHE A 205 4.12 -3.26 -33.57
C PHE A 205 4.57 -4.66 -33.15
N ILE A 206 3.87 -5.20 -32.17
CA ILE A 206 4.07 -6.56 -31.66
C ILE A 206 2.91 -7.46 -32.04
N HIS A 207 3.17 -8.76 -32.17
CA HIS A 207 2.14 -9.75 -32.46
C HIS A 207 1.86 -10.57 -31.21
N VAL A 208 0.67 -10.41 -30.65
CA VAL A 208 0.24 -11.11 -29.43
C VAL A 208 -1.12 -11.76 -29.69
N ASN A 209 -1.21 -13.09 -29.49
CA ASN A 209 -2.47 -13.85 -29.65
C ASN A 209 -3.17 -13.67 -31.01
N GLY A 210 -2.39 -13.44 -32.08
CA GLY A 210 -2.91 -13.24 -33.43
C GLY A 210 -3.34 -11.80 -33.77
N GLU A 211 -3.18 -10.88 -32.83
CA GLU A 211 -3.42 -9.45 -33.02
C GLU A 211 -2.10 -8.69 -33.16
N THR A 212 -2.12 -7.60 -33.92
CA THR A 212 -0.99 -6.67 -34.04
C THR A 212 -1.31 -5.45 -33.19
N LEU A 213 -0.50 -5.22 -32.16
CA LEU A 213 -0.71 -4.16 -31.18
C LEU A 213 0.44 -3.16 -31.24
N PRO A 214 0.14 -1.85 -31.18
CA PRO A 214 1.18 -0.83 -31.06
C PRO A 214 1.78 -0.85 -29.66
N THR A 215 3.09 -0.65 -29.54
CA THR A 215 3.78 -0.38 -28.27
C THR A 215 4.64 0.86 -28.43
N VAL A 216 4.75 1.66 -27.39
CA VAL A 216 5.48 2.94 -27.42
C VAL A 216 6.98 2.70 -27.53
N ASP A 217 7.64 3.31 -28.52
CA ASP A 217 9.10 3.26 -28.65
C ASP A 217 9.77 4.24 -27.67
N ILE A 218 10.14 3.75 -26.51
CA ILE A 218 10.82 4.53 -25.46
C ILE A 218 12.25 4.98 -25.84
N THR A 219 12.79 4.54 -26.98
CA THR A 219 14.07 5.03 -27.50
C THR A 219 13.89 6.26 -28.38
N ASN A 220 12.66 6.55 -28.82
CA ASN A 220 12.38 7.68 -29.68
C ASN A 220 12.60 9.01 -28.94
N GLY A 221 13.57 9.78 -29.43
CA GLY A 221 13.97 11.05 -28.84
C GLY A 221 15.16 10.96 -27.89
N LEU A 222 15.82 9.81 -27.80
CA LEU A 222 17.10 9.67 -27.12
C LEU A 222 18.28 9.76 -28.09
N THR A 223 19.37 10.35 -27.63
CA THR A 223 20.69 10.26 -28.25
C THR A 223 21.39 8.93 -27.88
N GLU A 224 22.51 8.62 -28.51
CA GLU A 224 23.35 7.47 -28.13
C GLU A 224 23.80 7.54 -26.67
N SER A 225 23.99 8.73 -26.11
CA SER A 225 24.35 8.93 -24.70
C SER A 225 23.16 8.86 -23.74
N GLY A 226 21.92 8.60 -24.22
CA GLY A 226 20.71 8.54 -23.40
C GLY A 226 20.14 9.90 -22.97
N GLU A 227 20.63 10.98 -23.55
CA GLU A 227 20.10 12.32 -23.35
C GLU A 227 18.98 12.63 -24.35
N VAL A 228 18.20 13.67 -24.09
CA VAL A 228 17.15 14.12 -25.01
C VAL A 228 17.78 14.60 -26.32
N ASP A 229 17.31 14.08 -27.46
CA ASP A 229 17.68 14.60 -28.77
C ASP A 229 16.95 15.91 -29.06
N GLU A 230 17.60 17.03 -28.74
CA GLU A 230 17.03 18.36 -28.93
C GLU A 230 16.84 18.75 -30.42
N LYS A 231 17.47 18.02 -31.34
CA LYS A 231 17.29 18.23 -32.79
C LYS A 231 15.94 17.73 -33.30
N LYS A 232 15.35 16.73 -32.66
CA LYS A 232 13.99 16.29 -32.94
C LYS A 232 13.00 17.30 -32.38
N GLU A 233 12.20 17.92 -33.20
CA GLU A 233 11.16 18.87 -32.79
C GLU A 233 10.12 18.17 -31.92
N VAL A 234 9.65 17.00 -32.34
CA VAL A 234 8.68 16.15 -31.63
C VAL A 234 9.30 14.77 -31.39
N SER A 235 9.09 14.21 -30.22
CA SER A 235 9.54 12.86 -29.86
C SER A 235 8.79 12.33 -28.65
N VAL A 236 8.83 11.02 -28.43
CA VAL A 236 8.19 10.35 -27.29
C VAL A 236 8.69 10.96 -25.96
N VAL A 237 10.00 11.16 -25.79
CA VAL A 237 10.57 11.79 -24.59
C VAL A 237 9.98 13.18 -24.33
N LYS A 238 9.87 14.01 -25.38
CA LYS A 238 9.35 15.38 -25.26
C LYS A 238 7.85 15.37 -24.93
N ILE A 239 7.05 14.53 -25.61
CA ILE A 239 5.61 14.42 -25.36
C ILE A 239 5.37 14.00 -23.91
N VAL A 240 6.00 12.94 -23.44
CA VAL A 240 5.84 12.44 -22.06
C VAL A 240 6.24 13.53 -21.07
N SER A 241 7.33 14.25 -21.31
CA SER A 241 7.75 15.34 -20.43
C SER A 241 6.72 16.48 -20.37
N GLU A 242 6.11 16.85 -21.50
CA GLU A 242 5.07 17.88 -21.56
C GLU A 242 3.78 17.43 -20.86
N GLU A 243 3.37 16.18 -21.04
CA GLU A 243 2.19 15.63 -20.37
C GLU A 243 2.37 15.57 -18.84
N ILE A 244 3.54 15.15 -18.36
CA ILE A 244 3.87 15.18 -16.92
C ILE A 244 3.82 16.63 -16.39
N LYS A 245 4.31 17.61 -17.16
CA LYS A 245 4.23 19.01 -16.74
C LYS A 245 2.79 19.53 -16.65
N LYS A 246 1.90 19.10 -17.55
CA LYS A 246 0.46 19.40 -17.48
C LYS A 246 -0.17 18.79 -16.21
N ASP A 247 0.18 17.54 -15.87
CA ASP A 247 -0.28 16.90 -14.66
C ASP A 247 0.20 17.65 -13.40
N LEU A 248 1.47 18.07 -13.38
CA LEU A 248 2.05 18.84 -12.27
C LEU A 248 1.54 20.30 -12.19
N ALA A 249 1.00 20.83 -13.28
CA ALA A 249 0.31 22.12 -13.26
C ALA A 249 -1.10 21.99 -12.67
N LYS A 250 -1.76 20.86 -12.95
CA LYS A 250 -3.09 20.54 -12.42
C LYS A 250 -3.04 20.14 -10.94
N TYR A 251 -1.97 19.45 -10.52
CA TYR A 251 -1.76 18.93 -9.18
C TYR A 251 -0.40 19.36 -8.64
N PRO A 252 -0.26 20.61 -8.20
CA PRO A 252 1.06 21.19 -7.82
C PRO A 252 1.67 20.60 -6.56
N GLU A 253 0.87 19.92 -5.73
CA GLU A 253 1.27 19.24 -4.50
C GLU A 253 1.99 17.91 -4.73
N LEU A 254 1.90 17.34 -5.94
CA LEU A 254 2.48 16.03 -6.24
C LEU A 254 3.98 15.97 -5.97
N GLU A 255 4.42 14.88 -5.37
CA GLU A 255 5.81 14.56 -5.08
C GLU A 255 6.36 13.48 -6.02
N VAL A 256 5.50 12.58 -6.51
CA VAL A 256 5.87 11.45 -7.37
C VAL A 256 4.90 11.37 -8.54
N VAL A 257 5.43 11.15 -9.74
CA VAL A 257 4.68 10.75 -10.93
C VAL A 257 5.10 9.36 -11.39
N CYS A 258 4.16 8.61 -11.96
CA CYS A 258 4.42 7.26 -12.45
C CYS A 258 4.57 7.26 -13.98
N LEU A 259 5.60 6.57 -14.46
CA LEU A 259 5.84 6.32 -15.88
C LEU A 259 6.31 4.88 -16.05
N THR A 260 5.40 3.99 -16.45
CA THR A 260 5.57 2.55 -16.33
C THR A 260 5.18 1.82 -17.60
N GLN A 261 5.90 0.74 -17.89
CA GLN A 261 5.64 -0.16 -19.01
C GLN A 261 4.27 -0.81 -18.93
N GLU A 262 3.74 -1.23 -20.08
CA GLU A 262 2.49 -1.97 -20.19
C GLU A 262 2.60 -3.37 -19.56
N ASP A 263 1.47 -3.93 -19.14
CA ASP A 263 1.39 -5.28 -18.59
C ASP A 263 1.44 -6.34 -19.69
N GLY A 264 2.36 -7.29 -19.58
CA GLY A 264 2.52 -8.39 -20.54
C GLY A 264 3.65 -8.17 -21.55
N PRO A 265 3.67 -8.91 -22.66
CA PRO A 265 4.79 -9.01 -23.60
C PRO A 265 4.91 -7.80 -24.55
N TYR A 266 4.59 -6.61 -24.07
CA TYR A 266 4.60 -5.37 -24.85
C TYR A 266 6.01 -4.77 -24.97
N TYR A 267 6.99 -5.59 -25.30
CA TYR A 267 8.33 -5.14 -25.63
C TYR A 267 8.55 -5.20 -27.14
N PHE A 268 9.10 -4.14 -27.68
CA PHE A 268 9.47 -4.09 -29.10
C PHE A 268 10.79 -4.84 -29.33
N ASP A 269 10.77 -5.81 -30.20
CA ASP A 269 11.85 -6.76 -30.50
C ASP A 269 12.44 -6.54 -31.92
N ASP A 270 12.42 -5.31 -32.42
CA ASP A 270 13.10 -4.97 -33.67
C ASP A 270 14.63 -5.09 -33.54
N GLU A 271 15.32 -5.29 -34.66
CA GLU A 271 16.76 -5.53 -34.69
C GLU A 271 17.57 -4.44 -33.96
N ASN A 272 17.13 -3.18 -34.00
CA ASN A 272 17.82 -2.07 -33.36
C ASN A 272 17.68 -2.13 -31.82
N ASN A 273 16.47 -2.42 -31.35
CA ASN A 273 16.20 -2.53 -29.92
C ASN A 273 16.85 -3.78 -29.30
N GLU A 274 16.90 -4.89 -30.03
CA GLU A 274 17.65 -6.07 -29.57
C GLU A 274 19.17 -5.80 -29.50
N LYS A 275 19.74 -5.01 -30.40
CA LYS A 275 21.14 -4.56 -30.27
C LYS A 275 21.34 -3.69 -29.04
N LEU A 276 20.41 -2.77 -28.75
CA LEU A 276 20.47 -1.95 -27.54
C LEU A 276 20.27 -2.79 -26.27
N ALA A 277 19.35 -3.76 -26.29
CA ALA A 277 19.10 -4.65 -25.17
C ALA A 277 20.31 -5.57 -24.89
N ALA A 278 21.03 -6.00 -25.91
CA ALA A 278 22.27 -6.75 -25.76
C ALA A 278 23.38 -5.93 -25.05
N VAL A 279 23.39 -4.61 -25.22
CA VAL A 279 24.33 -3.70 -24.56
C VAL A 279 23.87 -3.32 -23.16
N TYR A 280 22.64 -2.82 -23.05
CA TYR A 280 22.13 -2.14 -21.84
C TYR A 280 21.18 -2.98 -20.99
N LYS A 281 20.74 -4.15 -21.45
CA LYS A 281 19.53 -4.85 -21.02
C LYS A 281 18.27 -4.00 -21.26
N ARG A 282 17.11 -4.63 -21.22
CA ARG A 282 15.84 -3.93 -21.42
C ARG A 282 15.54 -2.91 -20.31
N SER A 283 15.90 -3.25 -19.07
CA SER A 283 15.82 -2.34 -17.92
C SER A 283 16.71 -1.09 -18.08
N GLY A 284 17.91 -1.24 -18.63
CA GLY A 284 18.78 -0.09 -18.88
C GLY A 284 18.22 0.87 -19.93
N ILE A 285 17.56 0.35 -20.98
CA ILE A 285 16.84 1.20 -21.96
C ILE A 285 15.74 1.97 -21.25
N LEU A 286 14.96 1.31 -20.40
CA LEU A 286 13.89 1.94 -19.61
C LEU A 286 14.45 3.04 -18.67
N ILE A 287 15.55 2.77 -17.95
CA ILE A 287 16.17 3.77 -17.07
C ILE A 287 16.65 4.99 -17.87
N ARG A 288 17.29 4.79 -19.00
CA ARG A 288 17.76 5.89 -19.88
C ARG A 288 16.59 6.77 -20.31
N PHE A 289 15.47 6.17 -20.71
CA PHE A 289 14.25 6.90 -21.05
C PHE A 289 13.71 7.69 -19.85
N CYS A 290 13.53 7.05 -18.71
CA CYS A 290 13.03 7.69 -17.49
C CYS A 290 13.98 8.82 -17.02
N ASN A 291 15.29 8.60 -17.07
CA ASN A 291 16.29 9.63 -16.76
C ASN A 291 16.14 10.87 -17.65
N ALA A 292 16.01 10.68 -18.97
CA ALA A 292 15.84 11.78 -19.92
C ALA A 292 14.57 12.59 -19.62
N VAL A 293 13.46 11.90 -19.33
CA VAL A 293 12.18 12.52 -18.99
C VAL A 293 12.29 13.31 -17.68
N ILE A 294 12.75 12.68 -16.59
CA ILE A 294 12.74 13.34 -15.27
C ILE A 294 13.74 14.49 -15.18
N ARG A 295 14.91 14.37 -15.80
CA ARG A 295 15.90 15.44 -15.87
C ARG A 295 15.35 16.64 -16.65
N ARG A 296 14.66 16.42 -17.76
CA ARG A 296 14.00 17.49 -18.52
C ARG A 296 12.93 18.19 -17.70
N VAL A 297 12.02 17.44 -17.07
CA VAL A 297 10.95 17.98 -16.22
C VAL A 297 11.54 18.78 -15.05
N ASN A 298 12.50 18.24 -14.33
CA ASN A 298 13.07 18.89 -13.15
C ASN A 298 13.97 20.08 -13.48
N ARG A 299 14.67 20.08 -14.61
CA ARG A 299 15.40 21.27 -15.10
C ARG A 299 14.48 22.46 -15.32
N GLU A 300 13.32 22.25 -15.93
CA GLU A 300 12.34 23.31 -16.16
C GLU A 300 11.65 23.75 -14.86
N ARG A 301 11.39 22.82 -13.94
CA ARG A 301 10.86 23.12 -12.60
C ARG A 301 11.85 23.97 -11.79
N ALA A 302 13.14 23.63 -11.82
CA ALA A 302 14.19 24.41 -11.17
C ALA A 302 14.30 25.82 -11.74
N ALA A 303 14.22 25.98 -13.06
CA ALA A 303 14.19 27.30 -13.71
C ALA A 303 12.97 28.14 -13.29
N ALA A 304 11.85 27.50 -12.93
CA ALA A 304 10.64 28.13 -12.39
C ALA A 304 10.64 28.28 -10.85
N GLY A 305 11.75 27.97 -10.17
CA GLY A 305 11.87 28.05 -8.70
C GLY A 305 11.03 27.02 -7.95
N LYS A 306 10.62 25.93 -8.62
CA LYS A 306 9.81 24.85 -8.04
C LYS A 306 10.70 23.70 -7.55
N ARG A 307 10.28 23.02 -6.48
CA ARG A 307 10.96 21.80 -6.00
C ARG A 307 10.95 20.69 -7.06
N PRO A 308 11.95 19.80 -7.08
CA PRO A 308 11.94 18.65 -7.97
C PRO A 308 10.78 17.70 -7.63
N VAL A 309 10.36 16.93 -8.62
CA VAL A 309 9.41 15.82 -8.47
C VAL A 309 10.16 14.51 -8.73
N LYS A 310 9.74 13.43 -8.08
CA LYS A 310 10.24 12.09 -8.37
C LYS A 310 9.43 11.42 -9.46
N LEU A 311 10.06 10.50 -10.17
CA LEU A 311 9.42 9.65 -11.16
C LEU A 311 9.57 8.19 -10.72
N MET A 312 8.51 7.41 -10.74
CA MET A 312 8.54 5.99 -10.44
C MET A 312 8.41 5.19 -11.74
N THR A 313 9.25 4.17 -11.88
CA THR A 313 9.18 3.17 -12.96
C THR A 313 9.39 1.75 -12.43
N PHE A 314 9.22 0.73 -13.28
CA PHE A 314 9.20 -0.66 -12.87
C PHE A 314 10.53 -1.40 -13.06
N ALA A 315 10.83 -2.28 -12.10
CA ALA A 315 11.65 -3.47 -12.29
C ALA A 315 10.73 -4.69 -12.32
N TYR A 316 10.07 -4.90 -13.46
CA TYR A 316 9.01 -5.88 -13.67
C TYR A 316 9.10 -6.49 -15.07
N ASP A 317 8.65 -7.74 -15.21
CA ASP A 317 8.60 -8.48 -16.47
C ASP A 317 9.91 -8.38 -17.28
N TYR A 318 9.88 -7.80 -18.46
CA TYR A 318 11.06 -7.66 -19.33
C TYR A 318 12.15 -6.75 -18.74
N ALA A 319 11.82 -5.84 -17.83
CA ALA A 319 12.75 -4.93 -17.16
C ALA A 319 13.17 -5.38 -15.74
N LYS A 320 12.89 -6.62 -15.33
CA LYS A 320 13.17 -7.12 -13.97
C LYS A 320 14.64 -7.20 -13.60
N GLU A 321 15.53 -7.45 -14.57
CA GLU A 321 16.97 -7.60 -14.32
C GLU A 321 17.66 -6.24 -14.27
N ALA A 322 18.48 -6.01 -13.23
CA ALA A 322 19.24 -4.77 -13.14
C ALA A 322 20.26 -4.63 -14.31
N PRO A 323 20.47 -3.41 -14.83
CA PRO A 323 21.41 -3.17 -15.92
C PRO A 323 22.86 -3.08 -15.39
N VAL A 324 23.35 -4.20 -14.86
CA VAL A 324 24.67 -4.35 -14.26
C VAL A 324 25.48 -5.41 -14.97
N LYS A 325 26.81 -5.32 -14.80
CA LYS A 325 27.81 -6.32 -15.20
C LYS A 325 28.72 -6.65 -14.01
N GLU A 326 29.39 -7.78 -14.09
CA GLU A 326 30.41 -8.15 -13.13
C GLU A 326 31.81 -7.79 -13.68
N VAL A 327 32.57 -7.06 -12.88
CA VAL A 327 33.96 -6.69 -13.18
C VAL A 327 34.80 -7.04 -11.95
N GLU A 328 35.73 -7.94 -12.09
CA GLU A 328 36.64 -8.38 -11.00
C GLU A 328 35.88 -8.79 -9.73
N GLY A 329 34.77 -9.52 -9.87
CA GLY A 329 33.90 -9.96 -8.76
C GLY A 329 33.03 -8.88 -8.13
N LYS A 330 33.01 -7.67 -8.71
CA LYS A 330 32.16 -6.57 -8.26
C LYS A 330 31.02 -6.34 -9.24
N ILE A 331 29.82 -6.13 -8.70
CA ILE A 331 28.65 -5.70 -9.47
C ILE A 331 28.77 -4.19 -9.68
N VAL A 332 28.76 -3.77 -10.94
CA VAL A 332 28.85 -2.36 -11.35
C VAL A 332 27.82 -2.06 -12.44
N PRO A 333 27.38 -0.81 -12.63
CA PRO A 333 26.55 -0.44 -13.77
C PRO A 333 27.20 -0.86 -15.09
N ILE A 334 26.40 -1.16 -16.10
CA ILE A 334 26.91 -1.42 -17.46
C ILE A 334 27.71 -0.20 -17.94
N ASP A 335 27.16 0.98 -17.78
CA ASP A 335 27.84 2.27 -17.89
C ASP A 335 27.08 3.34 -17.05
N GLU A 336 27.54 4.59 -17.11
CA GLU A 336 26.93 5.70 -16.37
C GLU A 336 25.53 6.08 -16.85
N THR A 337 25.15 5.77 -18.08
CA THR A 337 23.87 6.16 -18.67
C THR A 337 22.70 5.35 -18.12
N VAL A 338 22.96 4.16 -17.57
CA VAL A 338 21.98 3.28 -16.93
C VAL A 338 21.90 3.47 -15.41
N VAL A 339 22.64 4.43 -14.84
CA VAL A 339 22.50 4.82 -13.44
C VAL A 339 21.25 5.70 -13.31
N ALA A 340 20.34 5.29 -12.46
CA ALA A 340 19.10 6.02 -12.21
C ALA A 340 19.37 7.42 -11.66
N ASP A 341 18.66 8.41 -12.17
CA ASP A 341 18.65 9.77 -11.61
C ASP A 341 18.25 9.73 -10.12
N GLU A 342 18.75 10.66 -9.32
CA GLU A 342 18.42 10.76 -7.88
C GLU A 342 16.91 10.91 -7.61
N ASN A 343 16.17 11.37 -8.61
CA ASN A 343 14.71 11.51 -8.57
C ASN A 343 13.97 10.32 -9.21
N LEU A 344 14.65 9.23 -9.53
CA LEU A 344 14.04 8.03 -10.09
C LEU A 344 13.86 6.96 -9.00
N ILE A 345 12.62 6.52 -8.80
CA ILE A 345 12.23 5.42 -7.91
C ILE A 345 12.06 4.15 -8.73
N ILE A 346 12.69 3.07 -8.32
CA ILE A 346 12.52 1.75 -8.94
C ILE A 346 11.51 0.94 -8.13
N GLN A 347 10.37 0.62 -8.74
CA GLN A 347 9.38 -0.27 -8.13
C GLN A 347 9.68 -1.72 -8.51
N PHE A 348 9.94 -2.51 -7.50
CA PHE A 348 10.05 -3.95 -7.64
C PHE A 348 8.67 -4.58 -7.53
N ALA A 349 8.15 -5.10 -8.63
CA ALA A 349 7.06 -6.05 -8.61
C ALA A 349 7.68 -7.44 -8.81
N LEU A 350 8.26 -7.97 -7.76
CA LEU A 350 8.91 -9.25 -7.80
C LEU A 350 7.85 -10.36 -7.74
N PHE A 351 7.43 -10.84 -8.88
CA PHE A 351 6.89 -12.18 -9.01
C PHE A 351 8.02 -13.17 -8.70
N CYS A 352 8.40 -13.27 -7.45
CA CYS A 352 9.39 -14.21 -6.97
C CYS A 352 8.82 -15.61 -7.04
N ASN A 353 8.63 -16.15 -8.24
CA ASN A 353 7.90 -17.38 -8.45
C ASN A 353 6.56 -17.42 -7.69
N GLY A 354 5.95 -16.24 -7.46
CA GLY A 354 4.68 -16.03 -6.80
C GLY A 354 4.64 -16.21 -5.28
N PHE A 355 5.78 -16.22 -4.60
CA PHE A 355 5.80 -16.44 -3.17
C PHE A 355 5.49 -15.16 -2.38
N TYR A 356 4.71 -15.33 -1.34
CA TYR A 356 4.33 -14.33 -0.34
C TYR A 356 5.29 -14.25 0.85
N ASP A 357 6.24 -15.19 0.97
CA ASP A 357 7.22 -15.25 2.05
C ASP A 357 8.61 -14.79 1.60
N TYR A 358 8.71 -13.51 1.29
CA TYR A 358 9.91 -12.88 0.72
C TYR A 358 11.17 -13.05 1.58
N PHE A 359 11.02 -13.34 2.87
CA PHE A 359 12.11 -13.49 3.83
C PHE A 359 12.35 -14.92 4.30
N SER A 360 11.71 -15.92 3.69
CA SER A 360 12.07 -17.33 3.93
C SER A 360 13.50 -17.64 3.49
N ASP A 361 14.09 -18.67 4.07
CA ASP A 361 15.43 -19.16 3.70
C ASP A 361 15.54 -19.50 2.20
N LYS A 362 14.41 -19.85 1.57
CA LYS A 362 14.32 -20.20 0.16
C LYS A 362 14.29 -18.96 -0.74
N GLN A 363 13.54 -17.91 -0.36
CA GLN A 363 13.31 -16.74 -1.20
C GLN A 363 14.26 -15.59 -0.95
N TYR A 364 14.64 -15.37 0.30
CA TYR A 364 15.47 -14.24 0.69
C TYR A 364 16.81 -14.15 -0.05
N PRO A 365 17.51 -15.25 -0.36
CA PRO A 365 18.75 -15.17 -1.16
C PRO A 365 18.54 -14.52 -2.53
N PHE A 366 17.39 -14.81 -3.19
CA PHE A 366 17.03 -14.19 -4.47
C PHE A 366 16.72 -12.71 -4.30
N ILE A 367 15.88 -12.35 -3.30
CA ILE A 367 15.54 -10.95 -2.98
C ILE A 367 16.81 -10.14 -2.70
N LYS A 368 17.70 -10.68 -1.85
CA LYS A 368 18.96 -10.04 -1.48
C LYS A 368 19.88 -9.82 -2.68
N LYS A 369 19.97 -10.82 -3.57
CA LYS A 369 20.73 -10.70 -4.82
C LYS A 369 20.16 -9.59 -5.70
N THR A 370 18.86 -9.62 -5.97
CA THR A 370 18.16 -8.63 -6.80
C THR A 370 18.35 -7.21 -6.27
N LEU A 371 18.11 -7.00 -4.97
CA LEU A 371 18.31 -5.70 -4.35
C LEU A 371 19.79 -5.24 -4.42
N LYS A 372 20.75 -6.15 -4.24
CA LYS A 372 22.17 -5.83 -4.38
C LYS A 372 22.52 -5.36 -5.79
N GLU A 373 21.99 -6.03 -6.80
CA GLU A 373 22.22 -5.66 -8.21
C GLU A 373 21.60 -4.29 -8.53
N TRP A 374 20.35 -4.06 -8.12
CA TRP A 374 19.68 -2.79 -8.35
C TRP A 374 20.30 -1.62 -7.56
N ARG A 375 20.84 -1.85 -6.36
CA ARG A 375 21.57 -0.81 -5.60
C ARG A 375 22.85 -0.32 -6.27
N ALA A 376 23.39 -1.06 -7.22
CA ALA A 376 24.50 -0.57 -8.02
C ALA A 376 24.08 0.53 -9.02
N VAL A 377 22.79 0.65 -9.34
CA VAL A 377 22.27 1.59 -10.34
C VAL A 377 21.20 2.55 -9.82
N ALA A 378 20.61 2.30 -8.65
CA ALA A 378 19.54 3.13 -8.10
C ALA A 378 19.65 3.26 -6.58
N GLN A 379 19.00 4.30 -6.01
CA GLN A 379 19.06 4.61 -4.58
C GLN A 379 17.71 4.53 -3.88
N ASP A 380 16.59 4.75 -4.59
CA ASP A 380 15.26 4.83 -4.02
C ASP A 380 14.36 3.71 -4.56
N PHE A 381 13.73 2.98 -3.64
CA PHE A 381 13.07 1.74 -3.97
C PHE A 381 11.66 1.67 -3.43
N TRP A 382 10.78 1.13 -4.26
CA TRP A 382 9.40 0.80 -3.95
C TRP A 382 9.20 -0.71 -4.06
N PHE A 383 8.64 -1.32 -3.03
CA PHE A 383 8.29 -2.73 -3.06
C PHE A 383 6.80 -2.93 -3.36
N TRP A 384 6.52 -3.74 -4.35
CA TRP A 384 5.19 -4.22 -4.67
C TRP A 384 5.16 -5.73 -4.44
N GLY A 385 4.41 -6.17 -3.43
CA GLY A 385 4.22 -7.58 -3.11
C GLY A 385 2.82 -8.05 -3.45
N TYR A 386 2.64 -9.36 -3.40
CA TYR A 386 1.36 -10.01 -3.68
C TYR A 386 0.96 -10.86 -2.48
N ASP A 387 -0.27 -10.66 -1.99
CA ASP A 387 -0.86 -11.37 -0.86
C ASP A 387 -2.30 -11.78 -1.18
N VAL A 388 -2.44 -12.47 -2.32
CA VAL A 388 -3.72 -12.81 -2.91
C VAL A 388 -3.58 -14.03 -3.83
N SER A 389 -4.63 -14.83 -3.98
CA SER A 389 -4.76 -15.79 -5.07
C SER A 389 -5.55 -15.16 -6.21
N PHE A 390 -4.92 -14.85 -7.33
CA PHE A 390 -5.58 -14.26 -8.50
C PHE A 390 -6.62 -15.19 -9.14
N HIS A 391 -6.47 -16.50 -9.00
CA HIS A 391 -7.44 -17.45 -9.54
C HIS A 391 -8.75 -17.46 -8.75
N ARG A 392 -8.72 -17.21 -7.43
CA ARG A 392 -9.89 -17.22 -6.55
C ARG A 392 -9.65 -16.38 -5.30
N TYR A 393 -10.08 -15.15 -5.28
CA TYR A 393 -9.92 -14.25 -4.13
C TYR A 393 -10.52 -14.77 -2.83
N LEU A 394 -11.58 -15.58 -2.90
CA LEU A 394 -12.22 -16.16 -1.74
C LEU A 394 -11.49 -17.44 -1.23
N ALA A 395 -10.63 -18.06 -2.03
CA ALA A 395 -9.84 -19.19 -1.57
C ALA A 395 -8.88 -18.75 -0.44
N TYR A 396 -8.74 -19.59 0.57
CA TYR A 396 -7.78 -19.30 1.64
C TYR A 396 -6.35 -19.27 1.08
N TYR A 397 -5.62 -18.26 1.45
CA TYR A 397 -4.23 -18.04 1.07
C TYR A 397 -3.41 -17.82 2.34
N ASP A 398 -2.52 -18.75 2.67
CA ASP A 398 -1.87 -18.84 3.97
C ASP A 398 -0.60 -17.98 4.06
N SER A 399 -0.77 -16.67 4.18
CA SER A 399 0.34 -15.71 4.23
C SER A 399 0.52 -15.00 5.59
N PHE A 400 -0.29 -15.35 6.58
CA PHE A 400 -0.35 -14.63 7.86
C PHE A 400 0.98 -14.60 8.62
N ASP A 401 1.72 -15.72 8.63
CA ASP A 401 3.02 -15.84 9.30
C ASP A 401 4.09 -14.92 8.70
N ASN A 402 3.89 -14.46 7.47
CA ASN A 402 4.90 -13.72 6.72
C ASN A 402 4.71 -12.20 6.77
N ILE A 403 3.57 -11.73 7.26
CA ILE A 403 3.21 -10.30 7.29
C ILE A 403 4.30 -9.48 8.00
N GLU A 404 4.68 -9.85 9.20
CA GLU A 404 5.67 -9.11 9.99
C GLU A 404 7.06 -9.18 9.37
N ALA A 405 7.48 -10.37 8.93
CA ALA A 405 8.76 -10.57 8.26
C ALA A 405 8.87 -9.73 6.98
N ASN A 406 7.80 -9.68 6.18
CA ASN A 406 7.74 -8.88 4.96
C ASN A 406 7.86 -7.39 5.26
N VAL A 407 7.09 -6.85 6.21
CA VAL A 407 7.13 -5.43 6.55
C VAL A 407 8.47 -5.02 7.16
N ARG A 408 8.90 -5.70 8.23
CA ARG A 408 10.14 -5.36 8.94
C ARG A 408 11.38 -5.66 8.10
N GLY A 409 11.36 -6.76 7.35
CA GLY A 409 12.43 -7.15 6.46
C GLY A 409 12.65 -6.15 5.33
N MET A 410 11.60 -5.74 4.62
CA MET A 410 11.72 -4.73 3.56
C MET A 410 12.17 -3.39 4.10
N LYS A 411 11.73 -2.98 5.31
CA LYS A 411 12.27 -1.79 5.96
C LYS A 411 13.78 -1.91 6.24
N LYS A 412 14.23 -3.05 6.74
CA LYS A 412 15.65 -3.33 7.00
C LYS A 412 16.47 -3.31 5.69
N GLU A 413 15.87 -3.76 4.59
CA GLU A 413 16.46 -3.68 3.26
C GLU A 413 16.43 -2.25 2.66
N GLY A 414 15.99 -1.24 3.39
CA GLY A 414 16.03 0.16 2.94
C GLY A 414 14.93 0.52 1.92
N ILE A 415 13.87 -0.27 1.84
CA ILE A 415 12.69 0.08 1.04
C ILE A 415 12.01 1.29 1.67
N THR A 416 11.65 2.28 0.85
CA THR A 416 11.05 3.56 1.28
C THR A 416 9.56 3.65 0.97
N TYR A 417 9.08 2.86 0.01
CA TYR A 417 7.67 2.78 -0.39
C TYR A 417 7.22 1.33 -0.41
N PHE A 418 6.04 1.03 0.11
CA PHE A 418 5.56 -0.35 0.25
C PHE A 418 4.10 -0.48 -0.15
N CYS A 419 3.82 -1.33 -1.14
CA CYS A 419 2.49 -1.77 -1.50
C CYS A 419 2.41 -3.29 -1.41
N MET A 420 1.39 -3.81 -0.73
CA MET A 420 1.03 -5.22 -0.76
C MET A 420 -0.33 -5.37 -1.44
N GLN A 421 -0.36 -6.02 -2.58
CA GLN A 421 -1.58 -6.23 -3.33
C GLN A 421 -2.40 -7.37 -2.74
N GLY A 422 -3.57 -7.00 -2.22
CA GLY A 422 -4.68 -7.89 -1.92
C GLY A 422 -5.70 -7.90 -3.08
N PRO A 423 -6.94 -8.36 -2.87
CA PRO A 423 -8.01 -8.36 -3.88
C PRO A 423 -8.56 -6.94 -4.07
N HIS A 424 -7.90 -6.17 -4.91
CA HIS A 424 -8.12 -4.73 -5.07
C HIS A 424 -9.47 -4.36 -5.71
N ASP A 425 -10.08 -5.26 -6.45
CA ASP A 425 -11.35 -5.03 -7.16
C ASP A 425 -12.58 -5.52 -6.37
N THR A 426 -12.38 -6.12 -5.21
CA THR A 426 -13.46 -6.61 -4.36
C THR A 426 -13.35 -6.10 -2.92
N ARG A 427 -14.48 -6.11 -2.22
CA ARG A 427 -14.59 -5.76 -0.80
C ARG A 427 -15.01 -6.98 0.01
N LYS A 428 -14.78 -6.93 1.32
CA LYS A 428 -15.32 -7.88 2.30
C LYS A 428 -14.86 -9.33 2.13
N ILE A 429 -13.64 -9.52 1.63
CA ILE A 429 -12.98 -10.83 1.70
C ILE A 429 -12.41 -10.97 3.11
N TRP A 430 -13.02 -11.79 3.95
CA TRP A 430 -12.77 -11.88 5.38
C TRP A 430 -11.28 -12.01 5.76
N GLN A 431 -10.52 -12.86 5.08
CA GLN A 431 -9.10 -13.05 5.34
C GLN A 431 -8.26 -11.81 4.98
N ASN A 432 -8.68 -11.04 3.98
CA ASN A 432 -7.95 -9.85 3.55
C ASN A 432 -8.24 -8.64 4.43
N GLU A 433 -9.42 -8.57 5.05
CA GLU A 433 -9.70 -7.55 6.07
C GLU A 433 -8.80 -7.75 7.30
N ILE A 434 -8.58 -9.00 7.73
CA ILE A 434 -7.66 -9.34 8.82
C ILE A 434 -6.23 -8.95 8.45
N ARG A 435 -5.75 -9.34 7.25
CA ARG A 435 -4.41 -8.98 6.78
C ARG A 435 -4.22 -7.48 6.68
N ALA A 436 -5.18 -6.79 6.06
CA ALA A 436 -5.14 -5.34 5.91
C ALA A 436 -4.99 -4.62 7.25
N TYR A 437 -5.69 -5.09 8.28
CA TYR A 437 -5.56 -4.56 9.63
C TYR A 437 -4.12 -4.72 10.16
N ALA A 438 -3.56 -5.91 10.08
CA ALA A 438 -2.19 -6.18 10.54
C ALA A 438 -1.14 -5.36 9.77
N TYR A 439 -1.22 -5.35 8.42
CA TYR A 439 -0.30 -4.57 7.59
C TYR A 439 -0.34 -3.08 7.93
N ARG A 440 -1.55 -2.48 8.02
CA ARG A 440 -1.71 -1.05 8.30
C ARG A 440 -1.12 -0.63 9.63
N LYS A 441 -1.28 -1.46 10.67
CA LYS A 441 -0.66 -1.23 11.98
C LYS A 441 0.87 -1.30 11.92
N LEU A 442 1.40 -2.33 11.29
CA LEU A 442 2.84 -2.53 11.15
C LEU A 442 3.50 -1.45 10.29
N PHE A 443 2.86 -0.98 9.22
CA PHE A 443 3.38 0.10 8.39
C PHE A 443 3.64 1.39 9.17
N TYR A 444 2.88 1.62 10.22
CA TYR A 444 3.06 2.76 11.11
C TYR A 444 3.93 2.44 12.35
N GLY A 445 4.61 1.30 12.35
CA GLY A 445 5.55 0.93 13.41
C GLY A 445 4.86 0.47 14.69
N ASP A 446 3.74 -0.25 14.60
CA ASP A 446 3.20 -0.98 15.75
C ASP A 446 4.23 -2.03 16.18
N GLU A 447 4.51 -2.11 17.49
CA GLU A 447 5.53 -2.99 18.04
C GLU A 447 5.02 -4.43 18.24
N ARG A 448 3.70 -4.61 18.24
CA ARG A 448 3.07 -5.92 18.35
C ARG A 448 3.38 -6.79 17.13
N SER A 449 3.33 -8.10 17.32
CA SER A 449 3.47 -9.06 16.23
C SER A 449 2.24 -9.06 15.32
N ALA A 450 2.41 -9.55 14.09
CA ALA A 450 1.29 -9.76 13.18
C ALA A 450 0.25 -10.73 13.76
N ALA A 451 0.69 -11.73 14.54
CA ALA A 451 -0.20 -12.68 15.21
C ALA A 451 -1.09 -11.98 16.24
N GLU A 452 -0.52 -11.13 17.13
CA GLU A 452 -1.29 -10.36 18.11
C GLU A 452 -2.29 -9.41 17.46
N LEU A 453 -1.92 -8.78 16.35
CA LEU A 453 -2.81 -7.89 15.59
C LEU A 453 -3.94 -8.67 14.90
N THR A 454 -3.63 -9.85 14.37
CA THR A 454 -4.62 -10.77 13.77
C THR A 454 -5.62 -11.25 14.82
N GLU A 455 -5.15 -11.66 15.99
CA GLU A 455 -6.01 -12.07 17.11
C GLU A 455 -6.90 -10.92 17.60
N GLU A 456 -6.33 -9.73 17.80
CA GLU A 456 -7.11 -8.54 18.20
C GLU A 456 -8.26 -8.28 17.20
N PHE A 457 -7.96 -8.32 15.89
CA PHE A 457 -9.01 -8.13 14.87
C PHE A 457 -10.11 -9.19 14.98
N ILE A 458 -9.72 -10.46 15.04
CA ILE A 458 -10.66 -11.60 15.08
C ILE A 458 -11.56 -11.50 16.31
N ASP A 459 -10.98 -11.24 17.49
CA ASP A 459 -11.72 -11.16 18.73
C ASP A 459 -12.73 -9.99 18.72
N LEU A 460 -12.32 -8.82 18.27
CA LEU A 460 -13.18 -7.65 18.22
C LEU A 460 -14.24 -7.72 17.11
N TYR A 461 -13.92 -8.33 15.97
CA TYR A 461 -14.81 -8.35 14.82
C TYR A 461 -15.82 -9.51 14.88
N TYR A 462 -15.40 -10.69 15.34
CA TYR A 462 -16.25 -11.88 15.37
C TYR A 462 -16.86 -12.19 16.74
N GLY A 463 -16.42 -11.52 17.81
CA GLY A 463 -16.98 -11.67 19.16
C GLY A 463 -17.11 -13.13 19.60
N ALA A 464 -18.30 -13.56 19.99
CA ALA A 464 -18.56 -14.95 20.42
C ALA A 464 -18.25 -16.02 19.34
N GLY A 465 -18.10 -15.61 18.08
CA GLY A 465 -17.69 -16.49 16.97
C GLY A 465 -16.18 -16.58 16.75
N ALA A 466 -15.37 -15.76 17.44
CA ALA A 466 -13.93 -15.59 17.18
C ALA A 466 -13.13 -16.91 17.20
N GLU A 467 -13.32 -17.73 18.23
CA GLU A 467 -12.62 -19.02 18.38
C GLU A 467 -12.87 -19.97 17.19
N SER A 468 -14.02 -19.86 16.56
CA SER A 468 -14.37 -20.67 15.40
C SER A 468 -13.62 -20.22 14.14
N VAL A 469 -13.41 -18.92 14.00
CA VAL A 469 -12.60 -18.34 12.91
C VAL A 469 -11.13 -18.73 13.10
N LYS A 470 -10.58 -18.56 14.30
CA LYS A 470 -9.21 -19.00 14.63
C LYS A 470 -9.02 -20.51 14.35
N LYS A 471 -10.01 -21.33 14.73
CA LYS A 471 -9.99 -22.77 14.46
C LYS A 471 -10.00 -23.08 12.96
N LEU A 472 -10.81 -22.38 12.17
CA LEU A 472 -10.83 -22.54 10.72
C LEU A 472 -9.48 -22.17 10.12
N MET A 473 -8.90 -21.00 10.50
CA MET A 473 -7.58 -20.57 10.03
C MET A 473 -6.52 -21.62 10.34
N ASN A 474 -6.50 -22.18 11.56
CA ASN A 474 -5.55 -23.22 11.94
C ASN A 474 -5.71 -24.52 11.12
N ILE A 475 -6.95 -24.88 10.74
CA ILE A 475 -7.20 -26.03 9.86
C ILE A 475 -6.56 -25.82 8.49
N PHE A 476 -6.76 -24.65 7.89
CA PHE A 476 -6.14 -24.31 6.62
C PHE A 476 -4.61 -24.21 6.73
N HIS A 477 -4.11 -23.48 7.73
CA HIS A 477 -2.68 -23.35 7.97
C HIS A 477 -1.97 -24.70 8.08
N THR A 478 -2.54 -25.65 8.84
CA THR A 478 -2.00 -27.00 8.98
C THR A 478 -1.92 -27.69 7.61
N ALA A 479 -2.98 -27.60 6.80
CA ALA A 479 -2.99 -28.22 5.48
C ALA A 479 -1.95 -27.61 4.54
N TYR A 480 -1.76 -26.29 4.60
CA TYR A 480 -0.72 -25.60 3.82
C TYR A 480 0.69 -26.02 4.26
N LYS A 481 0.96 -26.12 5.57
CA LYS A 481 2.27 -26.58 6.08
C LYS A 481 2.55 -28.04 5.70
N GLU A 482 1.56 -28.90 5.72
CA GLU A 482 1.68 -30.28 5.26
C GLU A 482 1.99 -30.34 3.73
N ALA A 483 1.32 -29.52 2.94
CA ALA A 483 1.58 -29.41 1.51
C ALA A 483 2.99 -28.87 1.21
N GLU A 484 3.42 -27.85 1.94
CA GLU A 484 4.78 -27.29 1.83
C GLU A 484 5.84 -28.32 2.19
N ALA A 485 5.64 -29.08 3.28
CA ALA A 485 6.52 -30.17 3.69
C ALA A 485 6.58 -31.31 2.65
N ALA A 486 5.50 -31.52 1.88
CA ALA A 486 5.45 -32.45 0.74
C ALA A 486 6.06 -31.88 -0.55
N GLY A 487 6.67 -30.68 -0.50
CA GLY A 487 7.30 -30.03 -1.65
C GLY A 487 6.34 -29.33 -2.61
N LYS A 488 5.07 -29.17 -2.24
CA LYS A 488 4.10 -28.39 -3.01
C LYS A 488 4.28 -26.91 -2.73
N VAL A 489 4.24 -26.11 -3.79
CA VAL A 489 4.41 -24.68 -3.70
C VAL A 489 3.15 -23.97 -4.16
N VAL A 490 2.59 -23.15 -3.29
CA VAL A 490 1.43 -22.32 -3.59
C VAL A 490 1.89 -20.89 -3.87
N THR A 491 1.47 -20.34 -5.00
CA THR A 491 1.80 -18.99 -5.42
C THR A 491 0.54 -18.20 -5.74
N CYS A 492 0.65 -16.89 -5.91
CA CYS A 492 -0.49 -16.06 -6.30
C CYS A 492 -1.05 -16.42 -7.69
N GLU A 493 -0.27 -17.06 -8.56
CA GLU A 493 -0.66 -17.38 -9.93
C GLU A 493 -0.90 -18.86 -10.20
N ASN A 494 -0.20 -19.76 -9.50
CA ASN A 494 -0.31 -21.19 -9.79
C ASN A 494 -1.35 -21.92 -8.92
N PHE A 495 -2.14 -21.18 -8.13
CA PHE A 495 -3.14 -21.75 -7.26
C PHE A 495 -4.44 -22.07 -8.02
N GLY A 496 -4.33 -22.89 -9.06
CA GLY A 496 -5.45 -23.39 -9.85
C GLY A 496 -6.35 -24.37 -9.10
N THR A 497 -7.40 -24.87 -9.76
CA THR A 497 -8.38 -25.79 -9.13
C THR A 497 -7.73 -27.11 -8.68
N HIS A 498 -6.78 -27.62 -9.47
CA HIS A 498 -6.08 -28.88 -9.15
C HIS A 498 -5.25 -28.74 -7.87
N GLU A 499 -4.39 -27.75 -7.80
CA GLU A 499 -3.51 -27.50 -6.65
C GLU A 499 -4.35 -27.25 -5.39
N ARG A 500 -5.46 -26.51 -5.50
CA ARG A 500 -6.38 -26.27 -4.38
C ARG A 500 -7.01 -27.56 -3.87
N ALA A 501 -7.48 -28.44 -4.77
CA ALA A 501 -8.10 -29.70 -4.39
C ALA A 501 -7.12 -30.63 -3.66
N GLU A 502 -5.84 -30.64 -4.08
CA GLU A 502 -4.81 -31.44 -3.41
C GLU A 502 -4.44 -30.94 -2.00
N ILE A 503 -4.43 -29.60 -1.80
CA ILE A 503 -4.10 -28.97 -0.52
C ILE A 503 -5.31 -29.00 0.42
N ASN A 504 -6.52 -28.93 -0.12
CA ASN A 504 -7.76 -28.82 0.63
C ASN A 504 -8.66 -30.05 0.43
N PRO A 505 -8.30 -31.22 0.97
CA PRO A 505 -9.11 -32.43 0.83
C PRO A 505 -10.48 -32.27 1.50
N GLU A 506 -11.52 -32.91 0.96
CA GLU A 506 -12.91 -32.76 1.42
C GLU A 506 -13.07 -32.94 2.93
N LYS A 507 -12.43 -33.95 3.53
CA LYS A 507 -12.49 -34.19 4.98
C LYS A 507 -12.04 -32.99 5.78
N MET A 508 -10.99 -32.30 5.35
CA MET A 508 -10.50 -31.07 5.98
C MET A 508 -11.53 -29.94 5.80
N LEU A 509 -12.08 -29.77 4.62
CA LEU A 509 -13.08 -28.74 4.32
C LEU A 509 -14.37 -28.93 5.14
N TYR A 510 -14.88 -30.18 5.29
CA TYR A 510 -15.98 -30.46 6.21
C TYR A 510 -15.65 -30.12 7.67
N SER A 511 -14.40 -30.35 8.09
CA SER A 511 -13.95 -29.95 9.43
C SER A 511 -13.95 -28.42 9.61
N ALA A 512 -13.58 -27.67 8.55
CA ALA A 512 -13.62 -26.22 8.53
C ALA A 512 -15.07 -25.68 8.58
N VAL A 513 -15.99 -26.26 7.79
CA VAL A 513 -17.44 -25.94 7.87
C VAL A 513 -17.97 -26.17 9.27
N ALA A 514 -17.70 -27.36 9.85
CA ALA A 514 -18.15 -27.70 11.19
C ALA A 514 -17.56 -26.78 12.29
N ALA A 515 -16.36 -26.24 12.08
CA ALA A 515 -15.81 -25.23 12.99
C ALA A 515 -16.68 -23.97 13.00
N ILE A 516 -17.05 -23.44 11.85
CA ILE A 516 -17.91 -22.23 11.76
C ILE A 516 -19.32 -22.51 12.29
N GLU A 517 -19.90 -23.67 12.03
CA GLU A 517 -21.22 -24.04 12.59
C GLU A 517 -21.22 -24.07 14.13
N ARG A 518 -20.11 -24.44 14.77
CA ARG A 518 -19.96 -24.27 16.23
C ARG A 518 -19.95 -22.80 16.63
N GLY A 519 -19.29 -21.92 15.85
CA GLY A 519 -19.30 -20.49 16.08
C GLY A 519 -20.69 -19.88 15.94
N GLU A 520 -21.47 -20.30 14.93
CA GLU A 520 -22.85 -19.86 14.75
C GLU A 520 -23.73 -20.24 15.97
N LYS A 521 -23.51 -21.43 16.56
CA LYS A 521 -24.17 -21.85 17.80
C LYS A 521 -23.72 -21.01 18.99
N ALA A 522 -22.41 -20.75 19.13
CA ALA A 522 -21.87 -19.90 20.19
C ALA A 522 -22.45 -18.48 20.15
N VAL A 523 -22.52 -17.87 18.95
CA VAL A 523 -23.13 -16.55 18.75
C VAL A 523 -24.60 -16.54 19.16
N LYS A 524 -25.39 -17.54 18.76
CA LYS A 524 -26.81 -17.64 19.13
C LYS A 524 -27.02 -17.82 20.64
N SER A 525 -26.03 -18.36 21.35
CA SER A 525 -26.10 -18.64 22.80
C SER A 525 -25.45 -17.55 23.66
N ALA A 526 -24.84 -16.52 23.04
CA ALA A 526 -24.09 -15.50 23.77
C ALA A 526 -24.94 -14.47 24.52
N GLY A 527 -26.26 -14.42 24.26
CA GLY A 527 -27.18 -13.47 24.92
C GLY A 527 -27.03 -12.04 24.44
N GLU A 528 -26.45 -11.83 23.27
CA GLU A 528 -26.37 -10.52 22.59
C GLU A 528 -27.75 -10.07 22.09
N SER A 529 -27.90 -8.78 21.72
CA SER A 529 -29.10 -8.30 21.05
C SER A 529 -29.30 -9.00 19.70
N ASP A 530 -30.53 -9.06 19.22
CA ASP A 530 -30.87 -9.68 17.94
C ASP A 530 -30.06 -9.07 16.78
N ASP A 531 -29.91 -7.75 16.74
CA ASP A 531 -29.12 -7.05 15.72
C ASP A 531 -27.64 -7.46 15.75
N GLN A 532 -27.03 -7.54 16.95
CA GLN A 532 -25.65 -7.97 17.11
C GLN A 532 -25.46 -9.43 16.72
N THR A 533 -26.39 -10.29 17.15
CA THR A 533 -26.43 -11.72 16.79
C THR A 533 -26.48 -11.89 15.27
N GLN A 534 -27.40 -11.20 14.58
CA GLN A 534 -27.51 -11.27 13.11
C GLN A 534 -26.26 -10.75 12.40
N LYS A 535 -25.67 -9.68 12.91
CA LYS A 535 -24.42 -9.13 12.40
C LYS A 535 -23.26 -10.13 12.48
N LEU A 536 -23.08 -10.78 13.63
CA LEU A 536 -22.05 -11.80 13.83
C LEU A 536 -22.28 -13.05 12.97
N LEU A 537 -23.52 -13.50 12.85
CA LEU A 537 -23.88 -14.63 11.98
C LEU A 537 -23.58 -14.31 10.50
N LYS A 538 -23.88 -13.10 10.03
CA LYS A 538 -23.55 -12.66 8.67
C LYS A 538 -22.04 -12.67 8.43
N ARG A 539 -21.22 -12.23 9.39
CA ARG A 539 -19.76 -12.30 9.32
C ARG A 539 -19.26 -13.74 9.24
N LEU A 540 -19.79 -14.63 10.08
CA LEU A 540 -19.44 -16.05 10.05
C LEU A 540 -19.85 -16.72 8.73
N ALA A 541 -20.99 -16.34 8.15
CA ALA A 541 -21.41 -16.82 6.82
C ALA A 541 -20.40 -16.45 5.72
N GLY A 542 -19.82 -15.24 5.78
CA GLY A 542 -18.72 -14.84 4.88
C GLY A 542 -17.47 -15.73 5.02
N VAL A 543 -17.10 -16.10 6.24
CA VAL A 543 -16.00 -17.04 6.51
C VAL A 543 -16.32 -18.45 6.01
N LYS A 544 -17.55 -18.93 6.29
CA LYS A 544 -18.04 -20.26 5.89
C LYS A 544 -18.11 -20.43 4.37
N ALA A 545 -18.28 -19.35 3.62
CA ALA A 545 -18.31 -19.37 2.16
C ALA A 545 -17.01 -19.93 1.56
N THR A 546 -15.85 -19.70 2.17
CA THR A 546 -14.56 -20.22 1.69
C THR A 546 -14.52 -21.75 1.62
N PRO A 547 -14.70 -22.51 2.72
CA PRO A 547 -14.67 -23.97 2.62
C PRO A 547 -15.82 -24.54 1.80
N LEU A 548 -16.99 -23.89 1.75
CA LEU A 548 -18.10 -24.33 0.90
C LEU A 548 -17.79 -24.17 -0.59
N MET A 549 -17.19 -23.04 -0.98
CA MET A 549 -16.74 -22.82 -2.36
C MET A 549 -15.69 -23.87 -2.75
N LEU A 550 -14.73 -24.16 -1.89
CA LEU A 550 -13.69 -25.15 -2.17
C LEU A 550 -14.26 -26.58 -2.27
N LEU A 551 -15.27 -26.92 -1.46
CA LEU A 551 -16.01 -28.20 -1.61
C LEU A 551 -16.71 -28.27 -2.96
N TYR A 552 -17.35 -27.19 -3.40
CA TYR A 552 -17.99 -27.11 -4.71
C TYR A 552 -16.96 -27.26 -5.83
N ASP A 553 -15.84 -26.52 -5.78
CA ASP A 553 -14.77 -26.62 -6.77
C ASP A 553 -14.19 -28.05 -6.83
N ASN A 554 -13.95 -28.69 -5.67
CA ASN A 554 -13.45 -30.08 -5.60
C ASN A 554 -14.45 -31.07 -6.19
N PHE A 555 -15.76 -30.92 -5.91
CA PHE A 555 -16.79 -31.79 -6.47
C PHE A 555 -16.73 -31.77 -8.01
N TYR A 556 -16.72 -30.61 -8.64
CA TYR A 556 -16.66 -30.50 -10.09
C TYR A 556 -15.31 -30.93 -10.68
N PHE A 557 -14.23 -30.78 -9.94
CA PHE A 557 -12.92 -31.27 -10.35
C PHE A 557 -12.87 -32.80 -10.44
N TYR A 558 -13.40 -33.50 -9.41
CA TYR A 558 -13.41 -34.97 -9.37
C TYR A 558 -14.58 -35.61 -10.14
N HIS A 559 -15.61 -34.87 -10.49
CA HIS A 559 -16.80 -35.32 -11.21
C HIS A 559 -17.12 -34.42 -12.42
N PRO A 560 -16.23 -34.34 -13.42
CA PRO A 560 -16.41 -33.45 -14.57
C PRO A 560 -17.65 -33.75 -15.41
N GLU A 561 -18.23 -34.94 -15.31
CA GLU A 561 -19.46 -35.35 -16.01
C GLU A 561 -20.73 -34.73 -15.38
N GLY A 562 -20.67 -34.27 -14.14
CA GLY A 562 -21.76 -33.59 -13.43
C GLY A 562 -21.99 -32.13 -13.84
N SER A 563 -21.17 -31.61 -14.72
CA SER A 563 -21.21 -30.21 -15.20
C SER A 563 -21.99 -30.00 -16.50
N LYS A 564 -22.72 -31.02 -17.00
CA LYS A 564 -23.56 -30.92 -18.20
C LYS A 564 -25.04 -30.69 -17.89
#